data_26f7a10d3414c7e106ee91ee52e0690f
#
_entry.id   26f7a10d3414c7e106ee91ee52e0690f
#
_cell.length_a   1.000
_cell.length_b   1.000
_cell.length_c   1.000
_cell.angle_alpha   90.00
_cell.angle_beta   90.00
_cell.angle_gamma   90.00
#
_symmetry.space_group_name_H-M   'P 1'
#
loop_
_entity.id
_entity.type
_entity.pdbx_description
1 polymer ?
#
loop_
_entity_poly.entity_id
_entity_poly.type
_entity_poly.pdbx_seq_one_letter_code
_entity_poly.pdbx_strand_id
1 'polypeptide(L)'
;LDAFAKQGYYLSFRGDKIYKEDFNGVYIAGSTDPLIWDFDNLVNHPQLKLQDSDGDHIYETTLVLNRQGDEKKTSAHWKLTKDISAFPQYKSEDPISDAIYNMSLEEMIRAVEPDSTFRTGKEWAGVWTRDISYSIILSMAWLQPRVAMKSLLRKVNSKGRIIQDTGTGGAYPCSVDRM
;
A
#
# COMPACT_ATOMS: atom_id res chain seq x y z
N LEU A 1 19.29 -20.05 3.01
CA LEU A 1 20.07 -21.02 3.83
C LEU A 1 21.44 -21.35 3.22
N ASP A 2 21.59 -21.29 1.92
CA ASP A 2 22.86 -21.52 1.22
C ASP A 2 24.00 -20.62 1.71
N ALA A 3 23.70 -19.39 2.14
CA ALA A 3 24.68 -18.48 2.68
C ALA A 3 25.31 -19.01 3.98
N PHE A 4 24.48 -19.63 4.86
CA PHE A 4 24.99 -20.25 6.09
C PHE A 4 25.90 -21.45 5.80
N ALA A 5 25.56 -22.26 4.78
CA ALA A 5 26.39 -23.38 4.38
C ALA A 5 27.72 -22.96 3.76
N LYS A 6 27.74 -21.85 3.01
CA LYS A 6 28.93 -21.38 2.29
C LYS A 6 29.87 -20.55 3.12
N GLN A 7 29.37 -19.71 4.01
CA GLN A 7 30.17 -18.71 4.72
C GLN A 7 29.87 -18.58 6.23
N GLY A 8 28.93 -19.38 6.75
CA GLY A 8 28.56 -19.41 8.17
C GLY A 8 27.71 -18.25 8.65
N TYR A 9 27.38 -17.28 7.80
CA TYR A 9 26.52 -16.15 8.13
C TYR A 9 25.72 -15.66 6.92
N TYR A 10 24.63 -14.97 7.20
CA TYR A 10 23.82 -14.24 6.23
C TYR A 10 23.99 -12.74 6.45
N LEU A 11 23.99 -11.95 5.39
CA LEU A 11 24.00 -10.50 5.49
C LEU A 11 22.56 -9.96 5.46
N SER A 12 22.19 -9.21 6.49
CA SER A 12 20.94 -8.44 6.47
C SER A 12 20.98 -7.36 5.37
N PHE A 13 19.83 -6.78 5.05
CA PHE A 13 19.79 -5.67 4.10
C PHE A 13 20.55 -4.42 4.59
N ARG A 14 20.85 -4.34 5.89
CA ARG A 14 21.68 -3.29 6.51
C ARG A 14 23.18 -3.61 6.52
N GLY A 15 23.54 -4.81 6.07
CA GLY A 15 24.92 -5.28 6.07
C GLY A 15 25.38 -5.95 7.36
N ASP A 16 24.48 -6.15 8.33
CA ASP A 16 24.80 -6.85 9.57
C ASP A 16 24.98 -8.35 9.30
N LYS A 17 25.95 -8.97 9.95
CA LYS A 17 26.13 -10.42 9.89
C LYS A 17 25.19 -11.11 10.87
N ILE A 18 24.37 -12.01 10.35
CA ILE A 18 23.49 -12.88 11.14
C ILE A 18 24.08 -14.28 11.05
N TYR A 19 24.51 -14.82 12.17
CA TYR A 19 25.10 -16.14 12.24
C TYR A 19 24.03 -17.22 12.37
N LYS A 20 24.42 -18.48 12.11
CA LYS A 20 23.48 -19.61 12.11
C LYS A 20 22.80 -19.82 13.47
N GLU A 21 23.54 -19.59 14.56
CA GLU A 21 23.07 -19.69 15.94
C GLU A 21 22.01 -18.63 16.30
N ASP A 22 22.03 -17.49 15.61
CA ASP A 22 21.04 -16.41 15.79
C ASP A 22 19.80 -16.60 14.90
N PHE A 23 19.84 -17.60 14.01
CA PHE A 23 18.77 -17.85 13.06
C PHE A 23 17.65 -18.69 13.69
N ASN A 24 16.56 -18.04 14.06
CA ASN A 24 15.40 -18.65 14.71
C ASN A 24 14.40 -19.32 13.75
N GLY A 25 14.63 -19.23 12.44
CA GLY A 25 13.78 -19.81 11.41
C GLY A 25 13.22 -18.79 10.43
N VAL A 26 12.40 -19.27 9.52
CA VAL A 26 11.67 -18.45 8.55
C VAL A 26 10.22 -18.39 9.00
N TYR A 27 9.64 -17.20 9.01
CA TYR A 27 8.26 -16.96 9.44
C TYR A 27 7.51 -16.18 8.36
N ILE A 28 6.22 -16.46 8.26
CA ILE A 28 5.30 -15.68 7.42
C ILE A 28 4.60 -14.61 8.26
N ALA A 29 4.48 -13.41 7.70
CA ALA A 29 3.78 -12.29 8.31
C ALA A 29 2.70 -11.74 7.37
N GLY A 30 1.69 -11.07 7.92
CA GLY A 30 0.62 -10.48 7.13
C GLY A 30 -0.45 -9.85 8.01
N SER A 31 -1.49 -9.31 7.37
CA SER A 31 -2.55 -8.54 8.04
C SER A 31 -3.84 -9.32 8.29
N THR A 32 -3.94 -10.56 7.82
CA THR A 32 -5.14 -11.39 7.95
C THR A 32 -4.91 -12.48 8.98
N ASP A 33 -5.80 -12.64 9.97
CA ASP A 33 -5.72 -13.71 10.98
C ASP A 33 -5.51 -15.09 10.32
N PRO A 34 -4.55 -15.91 10.78
CA PRO A 34 -3.70 -15.77 11.96
C PRO A 34 -2.37 -15.02 11.75
N LEU A 35 -2.18 -14.38 10.60
CA LEU A 35 -0.96 -13.62 10.31
C LEU A 35 -0.92 -12.33 11.16
N ILE A 36 0.29 -11.89 11.50
CA ILE A 36 0.54 -10.65 12.25
C ILE A 36 1.72 -9.90 11.61
N TRP A 37 1.78 -8.58 11.84
CA TRP A 37 2.92 -7.73 11.45
C TRP A 37 3.87 -7.40 12.62
N ASP A 38 3.68 -8.03 13.76
CA ASP A 38 4.57 -7.87 14.91
C ASP A 38 5.81 -8.76 14.75
N PHE A 39 6.81 -8.23 14.06
CA PHE A 39 8.03 -8.96 13.71
C PHE A 39 8.82 -9.41 14.94
N ASP A 40 8.77 -8.67 16.04
CA ASP A 40 9.50 -8.99 17.26
C ASP A 40 8.90 -10.19 17.98
N ASN A 41 7.60 -10.43 17.78
CA ASN A 41 6.86 -11.53 18.41
C ASN A 41 6.57 -12.71 17.49
N LEU A 42 6.99 -12.70 16.22
CA LEU A 42 6.74 -13.81 15.30
C LEU A 42 7.26 -15.16 15.84
N VAL A 43 8.38 -15.14 16.56
CA VAL A 43 8.98 -16.34 17.17
C VAL A 43 8.08 -17.01 18.21
N ASN A 44 7.12 -16.27 18.78
CA ASN A 44 6.13 -16.76 19.74
C ASN A 44 4.91 -17.40 19.06
N HIS A 45 4.86 -17.41 17.74
CA HIS A 45 3.76 -17.94 16.93
C HIS A 45 4.26 -19.12 16.07
N PRO A 46 4.41 -20.34 16.64
CA PRO A 46 4.98 -21.49 15.92
C PRO A 46 4.18 -21.90 14.68
N GLN A 47 2.88 -21.59 14.63
CA GLN A 47 2.04 -21.82 13.45
C GLN A 47 2.42 -20.94 12.24
N LEU A 48 3.17 -19.85 12.45
CA LEU A 48 3.65 -18.97 11.40
C LEU A 48 5.06 -19.33 10.91
N LYS A 49 5.68 -20.34 11.54
CA LYS A 49 7.00 -20.82 11.16
C LYS A 49 6.90 -21.73 9.96
N LEU A 50 7.67 -21.45 8.92
CA LEU A 50 7.81 -22.34 7.77
C LEU A 50 8.80 -23.46 8.10
N GLN A 51 8.52 -24.65 7.64
CA GLN A 51 9.32 -25.84 7.88
C GLN A 51 9.63 -26.53 6.54
N ASP A 52 10.79 -27.16 6.48
CA ASP A 52 11.21 -28.05 5.40
C ASP A 52 11.16 -29.46 5.97
N SER A 53 9.97 -30.07 5.96
CA SER A 53 9.72 -31.34 6.64
C SER A 53 10.18 -32.56 5.83
N ASP A 54 10.27 -32.42 4.51
CA ASP A 54 10.65 -33.49 3.58
C ASP A 54 12.08 -33.34 3.04
N GLY A 55 12.75 -32.23 3.36
CA GLY A 55 14.14 -31.97 3.01
C GLY A 55 14.38 -31.57 1.56
N ASP A 56 13.34 -31.08 0.88
CA ASP A 56 13.42 -30.65 -0.51
C ASP A 56 13.92 -29.20 -0.68
N HIS A 57 14.22 -28.52 0.45
CA HIS A 57 14.65 -27.12 0.56
C HIS A 57 13.56 -26.10 0.27
N ILE A 58 12.31 -26.51 0.19
CA ILE A 58 11.14 -25.64 0.15
C ILE A 58 10.59 -25.52 1.57
N TYR A 59 10.49 -24.28 2.05
CA TYR A 59 9.99 -23.99 3.40
C TYR A 59 8.50 -23.65 3.31
N GLU A 60 7.66 -24.46 3.94
CA GLU A 60 6.21 -24.36 3.84
C GLU A 60 5.51 -24.38 5.19
N THR A 61 4.29 -23.87 5.24
CA THR A 61 3.36 -24.03 6.34
C THR A 61 1.92 -23.98 5.82
N THR A 62 1.01 -24.65 6.52
CA THR A 62 -0.41 -24.59 6.19
C THR A 62 -1.13 -23.65 7.14
N LEU A 63 -1.80 -22.64 6.59
CA LEU A 63 -2.57 -21.68 7.35
C LEU A 63 -4.04 -21.73 6.95
N VAL A 64 -4.91 -21.65 7.94
CA VAL A 64 -6.34 -21.40 7.70
C VAL A 64 -6.55 -19.90 7.88
N LEU A 65 -6.64 -19.22 6.74
CA LEU A 65 -6.93 -17.79 6.72
C LEU A 65 -8.43 -17.55 6.89
N ASN A 66 -8.76 -16.43 7.50
CA ASN A 66 -10.15 -16.04 7.76
C ASN A 66 -10.92 -17.18 8.45
N ARG A 67 -10.39 -17.72 9.54
CA ARG A 67 -11.18 -18.54 10.45
C ARG A 67 -12.42 -17.73 10.79
N GLN A 68 -13.49 -18.00 10.09
CA GLN A 68 -14.74 -17.32 10.34
C GLN A 68 -15.25 -17.71 11.72
N GLY A 69 -15.16 -16.79 12.64
CA GLY A 69 -16.33 -16.49 13.39
C GLY A 69 -17.35 -15.92 12.41
N ASP A 70 -18.63 -16.23 12.61
CA ASP A 70 -19.76 -15.71 11.82
C ASP A 70 -19.86 -14.18 11.93
N GLU A 71 -18.87 -13.45 11.45
CA GLU A 71 -19.00 -12.03 11.21
C GLU A 71 -19.98 -11.86 10.08
N LYS A 72 -21.23 -11.62 10.47
CA LYS A 72 -22.25 -11.14 9.52
C LYS A 72 -21.67 -9.93 8.84
N LYS A 73 -21.18 -10.11 7.62
CA LYS A 73 -20.79 -8.98 6.76
C LYS A 73 -22.01 -8.10 6.62
N THR A 74 -22.07 -7.02 7.37
CA THR A 74 -23.07 -5.99 7.16
C THR A 74 -22.78 -5.35 5.82
N SER A 75 -23.81 -5.25 4.96
CA SER A 75 -23.66 -4.55 3.70
C SER A 75 -23.32 -3.09 3.98
N ALA A 76 -22.26 -2.58 3.37
CA ALA A 76 -21.95 -1.16 3.40
C ALA A 76 -22.99 -0.39 2.55
N HIS A 77 -23.45 0.74 3.06
CA HIS A 77 -24.33 1.64 2.34
C HIS A 77 -23.56 2.90 1.98
N TRP A 78 -23.49 3.21 0.69
CA TRP A 78 -22.94 4.47 0.21
C TRP A 78 -24.06 5.39 -0.27
N LYS A 79 -23.91 6.68 0.01
CA LYS A 79 -24.79 7.73 -0.49
C LYS A 79 -23.93 8.91 -0.91
N LEU A 80 -24.18 9.44 -2.10
CA LEU A 80 -23.54 10.65 -2.59
C LEU A 80 -23.84 11.83 -1.64
N THR A 81 -22.79 12.47 -1.15
CA THR A 81 -22.88 13.60 -0.20
C THR A 81 -22.18 14.86 -0.70
N LYS A 82 -21.37 14.77 -1.76
CA LYS A 82 -20.70 15.91 -2.38
C LYS A 82 -21.40 16.32 -3.65
N ASP A 83 -21.37 17.61 -3.94
CA ASP A 83 -21.82 18.12 -5.23
C ASP A 83 -20.80 17.76 -6.32
N ILE A 84 -21.22 16.95 -7.26
CA ILE A 84 -20.41 16.51 -8.41
C ILE A 84 -20.90 17.13 -9.73
N SER A 85 -21.82 18.10 -9.68
CA SER A 85 -22.45 18.69 -10.88
C SER A 85 -21.46 19.41 -11.80
N ALA A 86 -20.32 19.85 -11.27
CA ALA A 86 -19.26 20.49 -12.04
C ALA A 86 -18.45 19.53 -12.91
N PHE A 87 -18.62 18.21 -12.75
CA PHE A 87 -17.90 17.19 -13.49
C PHE A 87 -18.77 16.55 -14.57
N PRO A 88 -18.16 15.88 -15.56
CA PRO A 88 -18.92 15.12 -16.54
C PRO A 88 -19.87 14.13 -15.85
N GLN A 89 -21.08 14.07 -16.32
CA GLN A 89 -22.11 13.19 -15.76
C GLN A 89 -22.16 11.90 -16.57
N TYR A 90 -22.28 10.79 -15.86
CA TYR A 90 -22.44 9.46 -16.44
C TYR A 90 -23.76 8.88 -16.00
N LYS A 91 -24.49 8.28 -16.94
CA LYS A 91 -25.75 7.59 -16.70
C LYS A 91 -25.80 6.36 -17.59
N SER A 92 -26.06 5.21 -16.99
CA SER A 92 -26.23 3.93 -17.67
C SER A 92 -27.53 3.26 -17.25
N GLU A 93 -27.78 2.07 -17.78
CA GLU A 93 -28.90 1.21 -17.33
C GLU A 93 -28.46 0.35 -16.10
N ASP A 94 -27.17 0.35 -15.74
CA ASP A 94 -26.63 -0.37 -14.60
C ASP A 94 -26.42 0.57 -13.40
N PRO A 95 -27.25 0.46 -12.34
CA PRO A 95 -27.12 1.31 -11.15
C PRO A 95 -25.79 1.17 -10.43
N ILE A 96 -25.10 0.02 -10.55
CA ILE A 96 -23.80 -0.21 -9.90
C ILE A 96 -22.72 0.61 -10.60
N SER A 97 -22.71 0.62 -11.93
CA SER A 97 -21.79 1.44 -12.72
C SER A 97 -22.00 2.93 -12.45
N ASP A 98 -23.25 3.39 -12.40
CA ASP A 98 -23.59 4.76 -12.04
C ASP A 98 -23.07 5.12 -10.63
N ALA A 99 -23.28 4.24 -9.67
CA ALA A 99 -22.86 4.45 -8.30
C ALA A 99 -21.32 4.50 -8.18
N ILE A 100 -20.59 3.58 -8.83
CA ILE A 100 -19.13 3.54 -8.84
C ILE A 100 -18.56 4.82 -9.45
N TYR A 101 -19.12 5.29 -10.57
CA TYR A 101 -18.68 6.53 -11.21
C TYR A 101 -18.86 7.73 -10.27
N ASN A 102 -20.04 7.89 -9.70
CA ASN A 102 -20.34 9.00 -8.79
C ASN A 102 -19.50 8.95 -7.51
N MET A 103 -19.28 7.75 -6.96
CA MET A 103 -18.40 7.54 -5.81
C MET A 103 -16.96 7.92 -6.13
N SER A 104 -16.46 7.59 -7.32
CA SER A 104 -15.10 7.94 -7.73
C SER A 104 -14.91 9.46 -7.82
N LEU A 105 -15.90 10.20 -8.32
CA LEU A 105 -15.85 11.67 -8.32
C LEU A 105 -15.89 12.24 -6.91
N GLU A 106 -16.73 11.69 -6.04
CA GLU A 106 -16.80 12.11 -4.63
C GLU A 106 -15.46 11.87 -3.91
N GLU A 107 -14.85 10.70 -4.09
CA GLU A 107 -13.55 10.38 -3.51
C GLU A 107 -12.43 11.30 -4.04
N MET A 108 -12.46 11.63 -5.33
CA MET A 108 -11.53 12.62 -5.90
C MET A 108 -11.67 13.99 -5.24
N ILE A 109 -12.90 14.45 -5.00
CA ILE A 109 -13.16 15.72 -4.29
C ILE A 109 -12.62 15.66 -2.86
N ARG A 110 -12.85 14.55 -2.16
CA ARG A 110 -12.39 14.32 -0.79
C ARG A 110 -10.87 14.20 -0.69
N ALA A 111 -10.21 13.79 -1.77
CA ALA A 111 -8.78 13.65 -1.84
C ALA A 111 -8.04 14.99 -1.96
N VAL A 112 -8.74 16.11 -2.15
CA VAL A 112 -8.11 17.44 -2.22
C VAL A 112 -7.80 17.95 -0.82
N GLU A 113 -6.52 18.13 -0.53
CA GLU A 113 -6.02 18.67 0.73
C GLU A 113 -6.17 20.21 0.78
N PRO A 114 -6.09 20.82 1.99
CA PRO A 114 -6.19 22.28 2.14
C PRO A 114 -5.18 23.09 1.34
N ASP A 115 -4.00 22.52 1.04
CA ASP A 115 -2.96 23.14 0.21
C ASP A 115 -3.24 22.99 -1.30
N SER A 116 -4.40 22.44 -1.65
CA SER A 116 -4.83 22.16 -3.01
C SER A 116 -3.93 21.15 -3.73
N THR A 117 -3.45 20.16 -3.01
CA THR A 117 -2.81 18.95 -3.57
C THR A 117 -3.70 17.74 -3.33
N PHE A 118 -3.46 16.65 -4.07
CA PHE A 118 -4.12 15.38 -3.82
C PHE A 118 -3.40 14.60 -2.72
N ARG A 119 -4.17 14.04 -1.79
CA ARG A 119 -3.71 12.98 -0.91
C ARG A 119 -3.82 11.61 -1.61
N THR A 120 -2.97 10.68 -1.23
CA THR A 120 -2.92 9.35 -1.84
C THR A 120 -4.15 8.50 -1.49
N GLY A 121 -4.69 8.64 -0.29
CA GLY A 121 -5.88 7.90 0.15
C GLY A 121 -6.32 8.31 1.54
N LYS A 122 -7.41 7.72 2.01
CA LYS A 122 -7.98 8.06 3.32
C LYS A 122 -6.95 7.94 4.46
N GLU A 123 -6.22 6.85 4.49
CA GLU A 123 -5.23 6.56 5.55
C GLU A 123 -3.83 7.10 5.22
N TRP A 124 -3.59 7.54 3.98
CA TRP A 124 -2.29 7.96 3.48
C TRP A 124 -2.32 9.42 3.06
N ALA A 125 -2.01 10.30 4.01
CA ALA A 125 -1.94 11.74 3.76
C ALA A 125 -0.73 12.11 2.89
N GLY A 126 -0.87 13.23 2.17
CA GLY A 126 0.20 13.78 1.33
C GLY A 126 0.28 13.14 -0.06
N VAL A 127 1.19 13.69 -0.85
CA VAL A 127 1.38 13.32 -2.25
C VAL A 127 2.45 12.24 -2.36
N TRP A 128 2.03 11.04 -2.74
CA TRP A 128 2.95 9.94 -3.05
C TRP A 128 3.14 9.85 -4.56
N THR A 129 4.38 9.85 -5.02
CA THR A 129 4.72 10.04 -6.43
C THR A 129 4.02 9.06 -7.36
N ARG A 130 4.13 7.76 -7.10
CA ARG A 130 3.54 6.72 -7.94
C ARG A 130 2.02 6.84 -8.00
N ASP A 131 1.38 6.85 -6.84
CA ASP A 131 -0.07 6.80 -6.71
C ASP A 131 -0.73 8.01 -7.36
N ILE A 132 -0.20 9.21 -7.08
CA ILE A 132 -0.75 10.45 -7.63
C ILE A 132 -0.43 10.58 -9.11
N SER A 133 0.74 10.14 -9.57
CA SER A 133 1.08 10.20 -11.00
C SER A 133 0.15 9.34 -11.85
N TYR A 134 -0.16 8.12 -11.41
CA TYR A 134 -1.14 7.27 -12.10
C TYR A 134 -2.55 7.88 -12.08
N SER A 135 -2.98 8.38 -10.94
CA SER A 135 -4.28 9.03 -10.83
C SER A 135 -4.40 10.25 -11.76
N ILE A 136 -3.33 11.04 -11.87
CA ILE A 136 -3.28 12.20 -12.77
C ILE A 136 -3.35 11.78 -14.24
N ILE A 137 -2.57 10.79 -14.66
CA ILE A 137 -2.56 10.28 -16.04
C ILE A 137 -3.92 9.69 -16.42
N LEU A 138 -4.55 8.95 -15.51
CA LEU A 138 -5.81 8.27 -15.80
C LEU A 138 -7.02 9.23 -15.88
N SER A 139 -7.09 10.24 -15.01
CA SER A 139 -8.30 11.10 -14.97
C SER A 139 -8.09 12.49 -14.36
N MET A 140 -7.28 12.63 -13.33
CA MET A 140 -7.25 13.86 -12.53
C MET A 140 -6.67 15.06 -13.27
N ALA A 141 -5.84 14.85 -14.31
CA ALA A 141 -5.36 15.93 -15.17
C ALA A 141 -6.51 16.65 -15.90
N TRP A 142 -7.57 15.93 -16.22
CA TRP A 142 -8.75 16.46 -16.89
C TRP A 142 -9.80 17.02 -15.93
N LEU A 143 -10.03 16.31 -14.83
CA LEU A 143 -11.08 16.63 -13.88
C LEU A 143 -10.70 17.73 -12.90
N GLN A 144 -9.42 17.77 -12.49
CA GLN A 144 -8.88 18.70 -11.49
C GLN A 144 -7.48 19.24 -11.90
N PRO A 145 -7.32 19.88 -13.07
CA PRO A 145 -6.02 20.21 -13.64
C PRO A 145 -5.14 21.07 -12.74
N ARG A 146 -5.74 22.01 -11.99
CA ARG A 146 -4.99 22.88 -11.06
C ARG A 146 -4.44 22.12 -9.87
N VAL A 147 -5.24 21.21 -9.30
CA VAL A 147 -4.84 20.36 -8.17
C VAL A 147 -3.79 19.36 -8.63
N ALA A 148 -3.98 18.76 -9.82
CA ALA A 148 -3.00 17.87 -10.44
C ALA A 148 -1.64 18.55 -10.62
N MET A 149 -1.62 19.76 -11.21
CA MET A 149 -0.38 20.54 -11.39
C MET A 149 0.31 20.83 -10.06
N LYS A 150 -0.43 21.28 -9.04
CA LYS A 150 0.14 21.55 -7.71
C LYS A 150 0.70 20.27 -7.06
N SER A 151 0.01 19.15 -7.23
CA SER A 151 0.47 17.86 -6.71
C SER A 151 1.78 17.43 -7.37
N LEU A 152 1.92 17.57 -8.68
CA LEU A 152 3.18 17.29 -9.38
C LEU A 152 4.30 18.23 -8.92
N LEU A 153 4.06 19.52 -8.82
CA LEU A 153 5.04 20.48 -8.34
C LEU A 153 5.48 20.21 -6.89
N ARG A 154 4.58 19.71 -6.05
CA ARG A 154 4.90 19.28 -4.68
C ARG A 154 5.95 18.18 -4.63
N LYS A 155 6.09 17.41 -5.69
CA LYS A 155 7.07 16.32 -5.81
C LYS A 155 8.44 16.78 -6.28
N VAL A 156 8.59 18.04 -6.65
CA VAL A 156 9.87 18.59 -7.11
C VAL A 156 10.51 19.37 -5.98
N ASN A 157 11.70 18.95 -5.55
CA ASN A 157 12.46 19.68 -4.52
C ASN A 157 13.20 20.90 -5.10
N SER A 158 13.83 21.69 -4.24
CA SER A 158 14.60 22.90 -4.63
C SER A 158 15.76 22.64 -5.61
N LYS A 159 16.18 21.40 -5.75
CA LYS A 159 17.22 20.97 -6.71
C LYS A 159 16.64 20.41 -8.01
N GLY A 160 15.33 20.55 -8.24
CA GLY A 160 14.64 20.01 -9.42
C GLY A 160 14.51 18.48 -9.44
N ARG A 161 14.72 17.80 -8.31
CA ARG A 161 14.59 16.34 -8.24
C ARG A 161 13.20 15.95 -7.79
N ILE A 162 12.67 14.89 -8.38
CA ILE A 162 11.43 14.25 -7.97
C ILE A 162 11.70 13.39 -6.73
N ILE A 163 10.88 13.55 -5.70
CA ILE A 163 10.93 12.80 -4.45
C ILE A 163 9.77 11.79 -4.40
N GLN A 164 9.95 10.67 -3.70
CA GLN A 164 8.98 9.58 -3.70
C GLN A 164 7.68 9.95 -2.99
N ASP A 165 7.76 10.42 -1.77
CA ASP A 165 6.58 10.83 -1.02
C ASP A 165 6.87 12.07 -0.15
N THR A 166 5.80 12.76 0.26
CA THR A 166 5.84 13.91 1.17
C THR A 166 4.84 13.73 2.32
N GLY A 167 4.44 12.51 2.58
CA GLY A 167 3.51 12.17 3.65
C GLY A 167 4.15 12.10 5.03
N THR A 168 3.42 11.54 5.97
CA THR A 168 3.76 11.45 7.40
C THR A 168 5.01 10.64 7.72
N GLY A 169 5.60 9.92 6.83
CA GLY A 169 6.86 9.17 7.01
C GLY A 169 8.12 9.90 6.55
N GLY A 170 7.99 11.16 6.11
CA GLY A 170 9.09 11.91 5.49
C GLY A 170 9.17 11.70 3.98
N ALA A 171 10.19 12.28 3.36
CA ALA A 171 10.42 12.18 1.93
C ALA A 171 11.64 11.30 1.66
N TYR A 172 11.48 10.28 0.88
CA TYR A 172 12.60 9.48 0.41
C TYR A 172 13.37 10.24 -0.67
N PRO A 173 14.72 10.20 -0.65
CA PRO A 173 15.54 11.03 -1.56
C PRO A 173 15.44 10.62 -3.02
N CYS A 174 14.90 9.44 -3.30
CA CYS A 174 14.71 8.95 -4.65
C CYS A 174 13.51 8.00 -4.75
N SER A 175 12.90 7.99 -5.92
CA SER A 175 11.89 6.99 -6.30
C SER A 175 12.40 6.16 -7.46
N VAL A 176 12.06 4.89 -7.46
CA VAL A 176 12.26 4.01 -8.62
C VAL A 176 11.32 4.37 -9.77
N ASP A 177 10.27 5.11 -9.47
CA ASP A 177 9.22 5.53 -10.41
C ASP A 177 9.54 6.89 -11.08
N ARG A 178 10.82 7.22 -11.21
CA ARG A 178 11.28 8.49 -11.81
C ARG A 178 11.15 8.57 -13.33
N MET A 179 10.71 7.51 -13.93
CA MET A 179 10.59 7.44 -15.38
C MET A 179 9.30 8.03 -15.89
#